data_186683e8ca1779abf676c48f546c80e7
#
_entry.id   186683e8ca1779abf676c48f546c80e7
#
_cell.length_a   1.000
_cell.length_b   1.000
_cell.length_c   1.000
_cell.angle_alpha   90.00
_cell.angle_beta   90.00
_cell.angle_gamma   90.00
#
_symmetry.space_group_name_H-M   'P 1'
#
loop_
_entity.id
_entity.type
_entity.pdbx_description
1 polymer ?
#
loop_
_entity_poly.entity_id
_entity_poly.type
_entity_poly.pdbx_seq_one_letter_code
_entity_poly.pdbx_strand_id
1 'polypeptide(L)'
;DQPGSRFPEKVNYLGKPGKIVDRLKQGGVEQVYCCLPSARSEEILPIIDYCENHLIRFFSVPNVRSYLKRRMYFELLGNVPVLCIRQEPLSFAENRFRKRVFDIAFSLLFLCTLFPIIYVIVGLTIKITSPGPIFFKQKRSGEDGREFWCYKFRSMKVNTQSDTLQATLHDPRKTRFGNFLRKSSIDELPQFINVLMGDMSVVGPRPHMLKHTEQYSQLI
;
A
#
# COMPACT_ATOMS: atom_id res chain seq x y z
N ASP A 1 -2.80 35.47 -26.32
CA ASP A 1 -2.73 36.01 -24.99
C ASP A 1 -1.63 37.06 -24.94
N GLN A 2 -1.93 38.26 -24.43
CA GLN A 2 -0.92 39.30 -24.29
C GLN A 2 0.03 38.94 -23.13
N PRO A 3 1.32 39.28 -23.23
CA PRO A 3 2.26 39.09 -22.14
C PRO A 3 1.80 39.98 -20.96
N GLY A 4 1.18 39.30 -19.96
CA GLY A 4 0.93 39.95 -18.69
C GLY A 4 2.26 40.24 -17.99
N SER A 5 2.32 41.26 -17.15
CA SER A 5 3.46 41.75 -16.40
C SER A 5 4.16 40.75 -15.44
N ARG A 6 3.95 39.46 -15.62
CA ARG A 6 4.43 38.37 -14.75
C ARG A 6 5.53 37.48 -15.33
N PHE A 7 6.00 37.76 -16.54
CA PHE A 7 7.10 36.98 -17.09
C PHE A 7 8.44 37.54 -16.59
N PRO A 8 9.39 36.68 -16.19
CA PRO A 8 10.74 37.11 -15.87
C PRO A 8 11.37 37.82 -17.08
N GLU A 9 12.20 38.83 -16.86
CA GLU A 9 12.86 39.66 -17.89
C GLU A 9 13.61 38.88 -18.99
N LYS A 10 13.86 37.57 -18.77
CA LYS A 10 14.58 36.68 -19.71
C LYS A 10 13.65 35.89 -20.66
N VAL A 11 12.33 36.12 -20.64
CA VAL A 11 11.38 35.36 -21.47
C VAL A 11 10.94 36.20 -22.66
N ASN A 12 11.27 35.76 -23.86
CA ASN A 12 10.84 36.39 -25.07
C ASN A 12 9.45 35.90 -25.52
N TYR A 13 8.51 36.80 -25.69
CA TYR A 13 7.21 36.47 -26.25
C TYR A 13 7.31 36.29 -27.79
N LEU A 14 7.05 35.07 -28.26
CA LEU A 14 7.22 34.70 -29.67
C LEU A 14 5.91 34.75 -30.51
N GLY A 15 4.76 34.99 -29.89
CA GLY A 15 3.49 35.12 -30.60
C GLY A 15 2.40 34.16 -30.13
N LYS A 16 1.32 34.05 -30.89
CA LYS A 16 0.16 33.19 -30.61
C LYS A 16 0.44 31.73 -30.97
N PRO A 17 -0.21 30.75 -30.30
CA PRO A 17 0.00 29.31 -30.52
C PRO A 17 -0.10 28.86 -31.99
N GLY A 18 -1.03 29.40 -32.77
CA GLY A 18 -1.22 29.03 -34.18
C GLY A 18 -0.04 29.36 -35.12
N LYS A 19 0.97 30.13 -34.64
CA LYS A 19 2.19 30.42 -35.43
C LYS A 19 3.44 29.70 -34.88
N ILE A 20 3.26 28.76 -33.98
CA ILE A 20 4.37 28.13 -33.30
C ILE A 20 5.19 27.25 -34.26
N VAL A 21 4.53 26.54 -35.18
CA VAL A 21 5.20 25.68 -36.17
C VAL A 21 6.12 26.50 -37.07
N ASP A 22 5.71 27.71 -37.49
CA ASP A 22 6.56 28.58 -38.30
C ASP A 22 7.78 29.11 -37.52
N ARG A 23 7.66 29.23 -36.23
CA ARG A 23 8.78 29.56 -35.33
C ARG A 23 9.73 28.39 -35.14
N LEU A 24 9.19 27.18 -34.97
CA LEU A 24 10.00 25.98 -34.87
C LEU A 24 10.85 25.73 -36.12
N LYS A 25 10.32 26.09 -37.32
CA LYS A 25 11.06 26.04 -38.60
C LYS A 25 12.30 26.93 -38.65
N GLN A 26 12.35 27.97 -37.82
CA GLN A 26 13.54 28.86 -37.73
C GLN A 26 14.71 28.22 -37.01
N GLY A 27 14.51 27.08 -36.39
CA GLY A 27 15.55 26.30 -35.69
C GLY A 27 15.90 26.82 -34.28
N GLY A 28 16.80 26.13 -33.64
CA GLY A 28 17.32 26.53 -32.32
C GLY A 28 16.42 26.14 -31.12
N VAL A 29 15.37 25.35 -31.34
CA VAL A 29 14.47 24.85 -30.28
C VAL A 29 14.75 23.36 -30.06
N GLU A 30 15.11 22.98 -28.83
CA GLU A 30 15.36 21.60 -28.45
C GLU A 30 14.18 20.96 -27.74
N GLN A 31 13.36 21.77 -27.06
CA GLN A 31 12.26 21.30 -26.23
C GLN A 31 11.03 22.22 -26.33
N VAL A 32 9.85 21.62 -26.39
CA VAL A 32 8.56 22.31 -26.39
C VAL A 32 7.71 21.85 -25.23
N TYR A 33 7.23 22.79 -24.43
CA TYR A 33 6.32 22.54 -23.31
C TYR A 33 4.93 23.08 -23.66
N CYS A 34 3.97 22.20 -23.91
CA CYS A 34 2.60 22.55 -24.25
C CYS A 34 1.70 22.57 -23.03
N CYS A 35 1.19 23.75 -22.68
CA CYS A 35 0.23 23.96 -21.59
C CYS A 35 -1.21 24.20 -22.10
N LEU A 36 -1.47 23.92 -23.38
CA LEU A 36 -2.80 24.08 -23.97
C LEU A 36 -3.76 22.99 -23.44
N PRO A 37 -5.05 23.33 -23.21
CA PRO A 37 -6.04 22.32 -22.85
C PRO A 37 -6.21 21.29 -23.97
N SER A 38 -6.46 20.02 -23.59
CA SER A 38 -6.70 18.91 -24.54
C SER A 38 -7.88 19.16 -25.50
N ALA A 39 -8.83 20.02 -25.14
CA ALA A 39 -9.91 20.44 -26.01
C ALA A 39 -9.43 21.18 -27.25
N ARG A 40 -8.19 21.67 -27.30
CA ARG A 40 -7.56 22.33 -28.45
C ARG A 40 -6.64 21.37 -29.21
N SER A 41 -7.03 20.11 -29.33
CA SER A 41 -6.24 19.05 -30.00
C SER A 41 -5.89 19.42 -31.46
N GLU A 42 -6.77 20.10 -32.20
CA GLU A 42 -6.51 20.56 -33.59
C GLU A 42 -5.29 21.49 -33.70
N GLU A 43 -4.99 22.25 -32.64
CA GLU A 43 -3.79 23.10 -32.60
C GLU A 43 -2.55 22.38 -32.09
N ILE A 44 -2.74 21.35 -31.28
CA ILE A 44 -1.66 20.61 -30.60
C ILE A 44 -1.06 19.57 -31.55
N LEU A 45 -1.91 18.84 -32.30
CA LEU A 45 -1.45 17.75 -33.19
C LEU A 45 -0.40 18.18 -34.22
N PRO A 46 -0.55 19.30 -34.95
CA PRO A 46 0.47 19.76 -35.90
C PRO A 46 1.81 20.10 -35.21
N ILE A 47 1.77 20.52 -33.94
CA ILE A 47 2.98 20.84 -33.21
C ILE A 47 3.71 19.55 -32.81
N ILE A 48 2.95 18.50 -32.37
CA ILE A 48 3.51 17.18 -32.03
C ILE A 48 4.16 16.59 -33.27
N ASP A 49 3.43 16.53 -34.41
CA ASP A 49 3.92 15.95 -35.67
C ASP A 49 5.22 16.64 -36.12
N TYR A 50 5.26 17.96 -36.02
CA TYR A 50 6.46 18.71 -36.37
C TYR A 50 7.63 18.39 -35.44
N CYS A 51 7.39 18.32 -34.11
CA CYS A 51 8.41 18.00 -33.11
C CYS A 51 8.97 16.59 -33.31
N GLU A 52 8.12 15.59 -33.55
CA GLU A 52 8.54 14.20 -33.80
C GLU A 52 9.40 14.08 -35.05
N ASN A 53 9.00 14.74 -36.16
CA ASN A 53 9.74 14.70 -37.41
C ASN A 53 11.10 15.42 -37.36
N HIS A 54 11.32 16.32 -36.38
CA HIS A 54 12.55 17.12 -36.26
C HIS A 54 13.35 16.86 -35.03
N LEU A 55 13.06 15.73 -34.30
CA LEU A 55 13.72 15.31 -33.08
C LEU A 55 13.68 16.35 -31.94
N ILE A 56 12.63 17.18 -31.91
CA ILE A 56 12.37 18.14 -30.84
C ILE A 56 11.57 17.44 -29.75
N ARG A 57 12.01 17.54 -28.51
CA ARG A 57 11.30 16.89 -27.38
C ARG A 57 10.02 17.65 -27.06
N PHE A 58 8.88 16.97 -27.18
CA PHE A 58 7.58 17.53 -26.85
C PHE A 58 7.12 17.06 -25.45
N PHE A 59 6.70 18.01 -24.61
CA PHE A 59 6.17 17.76 -23.27
C PHE A 59 4.78 18.38 -23.14
N SER A 60 3.77 17.56 -22.85
CA SER A 60 2.44 18.05 -22.49
C SER A 60 2.37 18.33 -20.99
N VAL A 61 2.03 19.57 -20.63
CA VAL A 61 1.86 20.01 -19.24
C VAL A 61 0.37 20.13 -18.94
N PRO A 62 -0.25 19.15 -18.27
CA PRO A 62 -1.67 19.20 -17.95
C PRO A 62 -1.99 20.33 -16.96
N ASN A 63 -3.09 21.04 -17.21
CA ASN A 63 -3.55 22.10 -16.30
C ASN A 63 -4.28 21.49 -15.09
N VAL A 64 -3.52 21.08 -14.08
CA VAL A 64 -4.04 20.46 -12.84
C VAL A 64 -4.11 21.43 -11.66
N ARG A 65 -3.80 22.72 -11.86
CA ARG A 65 -3.78 23.73 -10.79
C ARG A 65 -5.12 23.90 -10.06
N SER A 66 -6.22 23.67 -10.76
CA SER A 66 -7.57 23.83 -10.18
C SER A 66 -7.98 22.69 -9.24
N TYR A 67 -7.31 21.55 -9.26
CA TYR A 67 -7.78 20.39 -8.51
C TYR A 67 -6.92 20.01 -7.30
N LEU A 68 -5.60 20.33 -7.28
CA LEU A 68 -4.74 19.76 -6.25
C LEU A 68 -3.56 20.65 -5.86
N LYS A 69 -3.51 21.01 -4.58
CA LYS A 69 -2.32 21.60 -3.92
C LYS A 69 -1.25 20.54 -3.58
N ARG A 70 -1.37 19.29 -4.07
CA ARG A 70 -0.51 18.15 -3.73
C ARG A 70 0.31 17.69 -4.92
N ARG A 71 1.44 17.05 -4.67
CA ARG A 71 2.25 16.38 -5.71
C ARG A 71 1.44 15.24 -6.30
N MET A 72 1.45 15.13 -7.62
CA MET A 72 0.83 14.04 -8.37
C MET A 72 1.89 13.26 -9.12
N TYR A 73 1.61 11.99 -9.31
CA TYR A 73 2.45 11.06 -10.05
C TYR A 73 1.68 10.54 -11.25
N PHE A 74 2.36 10.42 -12.39
CA PHE A 74 1.84 9.74 -13.55
C PHE A 74 2.00 8.23 -13.39
N GLU A 75 0.94 7.49 -13.59
CA GLU A 75 0.93 6.04 -13.60
C GLU A 75 0.15 5.55 -14.83
N LEU A 76 0.53 4.39 -15.38
CA LEU A 76 -0.17 3.76 -16.49
C LEU A 76 -1.07 2.65 -15.94
N LEU A 77 -2.39 2.82 -16.04
CA LEU A 77 -3.35 1.75 -15.78
C LEU A 77 -3.62 1.00 -17.09
N GLY A 78 -2.83 -0.02 -17.39
CA GLY A 78 -2.76 -0.61 -18.74
C GLY A 78 -2.17 0.40 -19.71
N ASN A 79 -2.96 0.85 -20.70
CA ASN A 79 -2.56 1.84 -21.69
C ASN A 79 -3.10 3.26 -21.40
N VAL A 80 -3.80 3.45 -20.26
CA VAL A 80 -4.41 4.72 -19.91
C VAL A 80 -3.53 5.46 -18.92
N PRO A 81 -3.03 6.68 -19.24
CA PRO A 81 -2.29 7.50 -18.28
C PRO A 81 -3.25 8.05 -17.22
N VAL A 82 -2.96 7.78 -15.96
CA VAL A 82 -3.71 8.27 -14.80
C VAL A 82 -2.84 9.13 -13.90
N LEU A 83 -3.45 10.13 -13.26
CA LEU A 83 -2.78 10.99 -12.30
C LEU A 83 -3.11 10.49 -10.87
N CYS A 84 -2.12 9.94 -10.20
CA CYS A 84 -2.26 9.46 -8.84
C CYS A 84 -1.78 10.51 -7.83
N ILE A 85 -2.59 10.75 -6.79
CA ILE A 85 -2.25 11.68 -5.70
C ILE A 85 -1.23 11.05 -4.74
N ARG A 86 -1.25 9.73 -4.64
CA ARG A 86 -0.41 8.96 -3.75
C ARG A 86 0.16 7.76 -4.50
N GLN A 87 1.45 7.62 -4.44
CA GLN A 87 2.13 6.44 -4.95
C GLN A 87 2.14 5.38 -3.86
N GLU A 88 1.70 4.19 -4.18
CA GLU A 88 1.79 3.05 -3.27
C GLU A 88 3.17 2.41 -3.37
N PRO A 89 4.02 2.51 -2.32
CA PRO A 89 5.38 1.98 -2.41
C PRO A 89 5.44 0.47 -2.71
N LEU A 90 4.41 -0.27 -2.30
CA LEU A 90 4.32 -1.73 -2.51
C LEU A 90 3.77 -2.13 -3.90
N SER A 91 3.37 -1.19 -4.76
CA SER A 91 3.07 -1.49 -6.16
C SER A 91 4.32 -1.93 -6.92
N PHE A 92 5.51 -1.46 -6.51
CA PHE A 92 6.79 -1.84 -7.11
C PHE A 92 7.26 -3.22 -6.63
N ALA A 93 7.56 -4.11 -7.58
CA ALA A 93 8.03 -5.47 -7.28
C ALA A 93 9.30 -5.48 -6.41
N GLU A 94 10.22 -4.52 -6.62
CA GLU A 94 11.44 -4.38 -5.83
C GLU A 94 11.15 -4.11 -4.34
N ASN A 95 10.21 -3.23 -4.05
CA ASN A 95 9.84 -2.91 -2.66
C ASN A 95 9.12 -4.08 -1.99
N ARG A 96 8.28 -4.82 -2.74
CA ARG A 96 7.68 -6.06 -2.24
C ARG A 96 8.73 -7.11 -1.91
N PHE A 97 9.72 -7.27 -2.79
CA PHE A 97 10.82 -8.21 -2.56
C PHE A 97 11.65 -7.82 -1.32
N ARG A 98 12.08 -6.56 -1.22
CA ARG A 98 12.82 -6.04 -0.05
C ARG A 98 12.04 -6.24 1.24
N LYS A 99 10.75 -5.94 1.21
CA LYS A 99 9.85 -6.15 2.36
C LYS A 99 9.77 -7.63 2.73
N ARG A 100 9.62 -8.53 1.77
CA ARG A 100 9.56 -9.98 2.01
C ARG A 100 10.85 -10.52 2.60
N VAL A 101 12.00 -10.08 2.10
CA VAL A 101 13.32 -10.45 2.68
C VAL A 101 13.42 -9.99 4.14
N PHE A 102 13.00 -8.76 4.44
CA PHE A 102 12.95 -8.25 5.81
C PHE A 102 12.03 -9.11 6.70
N ASP A 103 10.81 -9.40 6.23
CA ASP A 103 9.83 -10.19 6.98
C ASP A 103 10.37 -11.60 7.32
N ILE A 104 11.03 -12.26 6.36
CA ILE A 104 11.65 -13.58 6.54
C ILE A 104 12.82 -13.49 7.53
N ALA A 105 13.75 -12.56 7.31
CA ALA A 105 14.96 -12.44 8.14
C ALA A 105 14.60 -12.14 9.60
N PHE A 106 13.69 -11.17 9.82
CA PHE A 106 13.26 -10.78 11.16
C PHE A 106 12.49 -11.91 11.86
N SER A 107 11.56 -12.57 11.14
CA SER A 107 10.79 -13.69 11.72
C SER A 107 11.69 -14.88 12.04
N LEU A 108 12.62 -15.21 11.17
CA LEU A 108 13.56 -16.31 11.41
C LEU A 108 14.47 -16.02 12.62
N LEU A 109 15.02 -14.82 12.70
CA LEU A 109 15.83 -14.40 13.84
C LEU A 109 15.04 -14.52 15.14
N PHE A 110 13.81 -14.00 15.18
CA PHE A 110 12.94 -14.07 16.37
C PHE A 110 12.59 -15.53 16.72
N LEU A 111 12.17 -16.33 15.75
CA LEU A 111 11.75 -17.72 15.96
C LEU A 111 12.91 -18.62 16.40
N CYS A 112 14.15 -18.34 16.00
CA CYS A 112 15.31 -19.12 16.39
C CYS A 112 15.91 -18.69 17.75
N THR A 113 15.72 -17.42 18.15
CA THR A 113 16.35 -16.88 19.38
C THR A 113 15.39 -16.78 20.55
N LEU A 114 14.45 -15.84 20.50
CA LEU A 114 13.56 -15.49 21.61
C LEU A 114 12.36 -16.43 21.74
N PHE A 115 11.80 -16.87 20.62
CA PHE A 115 10.58 -17.65 20.62
C PHE A 115 10.69 -19.00 21.35
N PRO A 116 11.78 -19.78 21.26
CA PRO A 116 11.91 -21.04 22.00
C PRO A 116 11.83 -20.83 23.50
N ILE A 117 12.46 -19.79 24.03
CA ILE A 117 12.44 -19.46 25.46
C ILE A 117 11.01 -19.08 25.89
N ILE A 118 10.38 -18.19 25.12
CA ILE A 118 8.99 -17.78 25.37
C ILE A 118 8.03 -18.96 25.26
N TYR A 119 8.21 -19.83 24.27
CA TYR A 119 7.39 -21.02 24.07
C TYR A 119 7.43 -21.96 25.27
N VAL A 120 8.62 -22.22 25.82
CA VAL A 120 8.76 -23.09 27.01
C VAL A 120 8.06 -22.46 28.21
N ILE A 121 8.34 -21.19 28.51
CA ILE A 121 7.77 -20.49 29.68
C ILE A 121 6.24 -20.39 29.56
N VAL A 122 5.76 -19.84 28.42
CA VAL A 122 4.32 -19.62 28.21
C VAL A 122 3.59 -20.95 28.02
N GLY A 123 4.17 -21.89 27.31
CA GLY A 123 3.58 -23.20 27.07
C GLY A 123 3.42 -24.02 28.35
N LEU A 124 4.43 -24.04 29.22
CA LEU A 124 4.36 -24.70 30.50
C LEU A 124 3.28 -24.07 31.40
N THR A 125 3.25 -22.72 31.48
CA THR A 125 2.25 -22.00 32.26
C THR A 125 0.82 -22.24 31.74
N ILE A 126 0.62 -22.27 30.40
CA ILE A 126 -0.68 -22.62 29.84
C ILE A 126 -1.09 -24.05 30.23
N LYS A 127 -0.18 -25.00 30.13
CA LYS A 127 -0.47 -26.42 30.48
C LYS A 127 -0.85 -26.59 31.96
N ILE A 128 -0.18 -25.87 32.88
CA ILE A 128 -0.47 -25.90 34.30
C ILE A 128 -1.82 -25.24 34.60
N THR A 129 -2.12 -24.11 33.95
CA THR A 129 -3.32 -23.32 34.28
C THR A 129 -4.60 -23.81 33.57
N SER A 130 -4.47 -24.54 32.46
CA SER A 130 -5.61 -25.02 31.68
C SER A 130 -5.23 -26.24 30.83
N PRO A 131 -5.90 -27.40 30.98
CA PRO A 131 -5.63 -28.58 30.16
C PRO A 131 -5.97 -28.31 28.69
N GLY A 132 -5.17 -28.88 27.77
CA GLY A 132 -5.40 -28.79 26.30
C GLY A 132 -4.18 -28.28 25.52
N PRO A 133 -4.35 -27.91 24.24
CA PRO A 133 -3.25 -27.50 23.36
C PRO A 133 -2.67 -26.13 23.78
N ILE A 134 -1.38 -25.91 23.52
CA ILE A 134 -0.68 -24.64 23.79
C ILE A 134 -1.10 -23.57 22.78
N PHE A 135 -1.18 -23.97 21.50
CA PHE A 135 -1.58 -23.08 20.43
C PHE A 135 -3.08 -23.11 20.19
N PHE A 136 -3.58 -21.96 19.87
CA PHE A 136 -4.90 -21.73 19.32
C PHE A 136 -4.76 -21.32 17.85
N LYS A 137 -5.62 -21.85 17.00
CA LYS A 137 -5.67 -21.54 15.56
C LYS A 137 -7.03 -20.97 15.23
N GLN A 138 -7.05 -19.89 14.46
CA GLN A 138 -8.30 -19.27 14.00
C GLN A 138 -8.16 -18.84 12.55
N LYS A 139 -9.17 -19.10 11.74
CA LYS A 139 -9.22 -18.63 10.36
C LYS A 139 -9.35 -17.11 10.31
N ARG A 140 -8.56 -16.48 9.44
CA ARG A 140 -8.54 -15.04 9.18
C ARG A 140 -8.51 -14.79 7.69
N SER A 141 -9.04 -13.63 7.25
CA SER A 141 -8.87 -13.13 5.89
C SER A 141 -7.52 -12.42 5.80
N GLY A 142 -6.67 -12.88 4.89
CA GLY A 142 -5.40 -12.28 4.52
C GLY A 142 -5.53 -11.34 3.32
N GLU A 143 -4.41 -11.15 2.64
CA GLU A 143 -4.32 -10.39 1.39
C GLU A 143 -5.20 -11.03 0.31
N ASP A 144 -5.87 -10.22 -0.51
CA ASP A 144 -6.79 -10.65 -1.58
C ASP A 144 -7.95 -11.55 -1.11
N GLY A 145 -8.34 -11.47 0.17
CA GLY A 145 -9.45 -12.26 0.72
C GLY A 145 -9.11 -13.74 0.93
N ARG A 146 -7.85 -14.17 0.78
CA ARG A 146 -7.44 -15.56 1.01
C ARG A 146 -7.52 -15.91 2.48
N GLU A 147 -8.17 -17.02 2.81
CA GLU A 147 -8.25 -17.51 4.17
C GLU A 147 -6.94 -18.20 4.59
N PHE A 148 -6.49 -17.93 5.81
CA PHE A 148 -5.35 -18.63 6.41
C PHE A 148 -5.59 -18.92 7.89
N TRP A 149 -4.81 -19.87 8.45
CA TRP A 149 -4.84 -20.21 9.86
C TRP A 149 -3.87 -19.32 10.64
N CYS A 150 -4.40 -18.40 11.43
CA CYS A 150 -3.63 -17.51 12.31
C CYS A 150 -3.28 -18.23 13.61
N TYR A 151 -2.00 -18.32 13.93
CA TYR A 151 -1.49 -18.98 15.15
C TYR A 151 -1.42 -17.99 16.31
N LYS A 152 -1.88 -18.44 17.49
CA LYS A 152 -1.76 -17.69 18.75
C LYS A 152 -1.48 -18.64 19.91
N PHE A 153 -0.94 -18.11 21.01
CA PHE A 153 -0.99 -18.85 22.27
C PHE A 153 -2.42 -18.85 22.82
N ARG A 154 -2.82 -19.98 23.38
CA ARG A 154 -4.14 -20.11 23.96
C ARG A 154 -4.26 -19.25 25.22
N SER A 155 -5.13 -18.26 25.21
CA SER A 155 -5.42 -17.34 26.32
C SER A 155 -6.78 -17.60 26.99
N MET A 156 -7.56 -18.57 26.50
CA MET A 156 -8.87 -18.96 26.98
C MET A 156 -8.96 -20.47 27.25
N LYS A 157 -9.90 -20.87 28.07
CA LYS A 157 -10.27 -22.28 28.22
C LYS A 157 -10.77 -22.83 26.88
N VAL A 158 -10.55 -24.12 26.64
CA VAL A 158 -11.05 -24.79 25.43
C VAL A 158 -12.57 -24.64 25.37
N ASN A 159 -13.09 -24.11 24.28
CA ASN A 159 -14.51 -23.93 24.01
C ASN A 159 -14.80 -24.10 22.53
N THR A 160 -16.04 -24.45 22.20
CA THR A 160 -16.54 -24.66 20.84
C THR A 160 -16.99 -23.37 20.14
N GLN A 161 -17.00 -22.23 20.84
CA GLN A 161 -17.56 -20.96 20.36
C GLN A 161 -16.49 -19.95 19.95
N SER A 162 -15.23 -20.39 19.81
CA SER A 162 -14.09 -19.54 19.54
C SER A 162 -14.16 -18.82 18.17
N ASP A 163 -14.83 -19.43 17.18
CA ASP A 163 -14.93 -18.91 15.83
C ASP A 163 -16.16 -18.02 15.60
N THR A 164 -17.15 -18.12 16.51
CA THR A 164 -18.43 -17.41 16.38
C THR A 164 -18.56 -16.20 17.31
N LEU A 165 -17.99 -16.28 18.52
CA LEU A 165 -18.12 -15.25 19.55
C LEU A 165 -16.80 -14.50 19.79
N GLN A 166 -16.81 -13.19 19.49
CA GLN A 166 -15.70 -12.31 19.83
C GLN A 166 -15.54 -12.20 21.35
N ALA A 167 -14.29 -12.18 21.82
CA ALA A 167 -13.97 -12.03 23.23
C ALA A 167 -14.37 -10.64 23.76
N THR A 168 -15.17 -10.58 24.81
CA THR A 168 -15.52 -9.35 25.52
C THR A 168 -14.50 -8.99 26.60
N LEU A 169 -14.59 -7.78 27.17
CA LEU A 169 -13.66 -7.33 28.21
C LEU A 169 -13.68 -8.26 29.44
N HIS A 170 -14.85 -8.67 29.93
CA HIS A 170 -15.07 -9.54 31.09
C HIS A 170 -15.54 -10.95 30.74
N ASP A 171 -14.91 -11.53 29.70
CA ASP A 171 -15.26 -12.86 29.22
C ASP A 171 -14.85 -13.95 30.22
N PRO A 172 -15.80 -14.76 30.77
CA PRO A 172 -15.52 -15.80 31.75
C PRO A 172 -14.63 -16.94 31.24
N ARG A 173 -14.46 -17.04 29.90
CA ARG A 173 -13.60 -18.03 29.28
C ARG A 173 -12.12 -17.71 29.43
N LYS A 174 -11.76 -16.45 29.80
CA LYS A 174 -10.36 -16.02 29.95
C LYS A 174 -9.78 -16.59 31.24
N THR A 175 -8.54 -17.10 31.15
CA THR A 175 -7.76 -17.42 32.35
C THR A 175 -7.05 -16.15 32.87
N ARG A 176 -6.65 -16.13 34.15
CA ARG A 176 -5.86 -15.00 34.69
C ARG A 176 -4.57 -14.80 33.90
N PHE A 177 -3.86 -15.88 33.60
CA PHE A 177 -2.66 -15.83 32.77
C PHE A 177 -2.98 -15.42 31.31
N GLY A 178 -4.08 -15.92 30.75
CA GLY A 178 -4.53 -15.51 29.42
C GLY A 178 -4.86 -14.01 29.29
N ASN A 179 -5.36 -13.38 30.37
CA ASN A 179 -5.53 -11.94 30.41
C ASN A 179 -4.18 -11.20 30.39
N PHE A 180 -3.17 -11.70 31.09
CA PHE A 180 -1.81 -11.15 31.01
C PHE A 180 -1.24 -11.28 29.59
N LEU A 181 -1.32 -12.45 28.97
CA LEU A 181 -0.84 -12.69 27.62
C LEU A 181 -1.47 -11.71 26.60
N ARG A 182 -2.78 -11.46 26.71
CA ARG A 182 -3.49 -10.52 25.82
C ARG A 182 -3.12 -9.06 26.06
N LYS A 183 -2.95 -8.65 27.33
CA LYS A 183 -2.54 -7.28 27.64
C LYS A 183 -1.13 -6.96 27.16
N SER A 184 -0.25 -7.96 27.19
CA SER A 184 1.14 -7.85 26.72
C SER A 184 1.32 -8.19 25.24
N SER A 185 0.25 -8.62 24.54
CA SER A 185 0.29 -9.12 23.16
C SER A 185 1.23 -10.31 22.94
N ILE A 186 1.67 -10.98 24.02
CA ILE A 186 2.51 -12.19 23.94
C ILE A 186 1.74 -13.33 23.27
N ASP A 187 0.41 -13.37 23.41
CA ASP A 187 -0.42 -14.37 22.72
C ASP A 187 -0.34 -14.32 21.20
N GLU A 188 0.08 -13.21 20.61
CA GLU A 188 0.21 -13.04 19.17
C GLU A 188 1.60 -13.40 18.61
N LEU A 189 2.59 -13.67 19.47
CA LEU A 189 3.95 -14.00 19.02
C LEU A 189 4.04 -15.22 18.08
N PRO A 190 3.21 -16.28 18.20
CA PRO A 190 3.22 -17.37 17.23
C PRO A 190 2.87 -16.95 15.81
N GLN A 191 2.31 -15.73 15.58
CA GLN A 191 2.03 -15.21 14.24
C GLN A 191 3.30 -14.99 13.40
N PHE A 192 4.48 -14.92 14.00
CA PHE A 192 5.74 -14.92 13.26
C PHE A 192 5.92 -16.19 12.40
N ILE A 193 5.29 -17.30 12.76
CA ILE A 193 5.20 -18.49 11.91
C ILE A 193 4.38 -18.17 10.65
N ASN A 194 3.26 -17.46 10.78
CA ASN A 194 2.46 -17.03 9.63
C ASN A 194 3.22 -16.04 8.73
N VAL A 195 4.00 -15.13 9.35
CA VAL A 195 4.86 -14.23 8.57
C VAL A 195 5.90 -15.00 7.76
N LEU A 196 6.52 -16.01 8.36
CA LEU A 196 7.50 -16.86 7.68
C LEU A 196 6.86 -17.65 6.52
N MET A 197 5.63 -18.17 6.72
CA MET A 197 4.86 -18.88 5.67
C MET A 197 4.38 -17.92 4.55
N GLY A 198 4.25 -16.62 4.81
CA GLY A 198 3.81 -15.63 3.84
C GLY A 198 2.36 -15.22 3.94
N ASP A 199 1.65 -15.71 4.95
CA ASP A 199 0.24 -15.35 5.18
C ASP A 199 0.09 -13.94 5.75
N MET A 200 1.16 -13.42 6.39
CA MET A 200 1.19 -12.13 7.07
C MET A 200 2.53 -11.42 6.84
N SER A 201 2.59 -10.16 7.23
CA SER A 201 3.81 -9.38 7.30
C SER A 201 4.02 -8.85 8.72
N VAL A 202 5.27 -8.61 9.12
CA VAL A 202 5.62 -8.01 10.43
C VAL A 202 4.96 -6.64 10.58
N VAL A 203 4.95 -5.85 9.51
CA VAL A 203 4.30 -4.53 9.47
C VAL A 203 3.27 -4.53 8.35
N GLY A 204 2.01 -4.48 8.70
CA GLY A 204 0.91 -4.49 7.75
C GLY A 204 -0.46 -4.32 8.40
N PRO A 205 -1.53 -4.25 7.64
CA PRO A 205 -2.87 -4.22 8.17
C PRO A 205 -3.18 -5.50 8.96
N ARG A 206 -3.97 -5.34 10.03
CA ARG A 206 -4.36 -6.49 10.85
C ARG A 206 -5.38 -7.36 10.10
N PRO A 207 -5.17 -8.69 9.99
CA PRO A 207 -6.12 -9.58 9.34
C PRO A 207 -7.43 -9.65 10.12
N HIS A 208 -8.55 -9.47 9.41
CA HIS A 208 -9.89 -9.47 9.99
C HIS A 208 -10.42 -10.88 10.23
N MET A 209 -11.40 -11.02 11.14
CA MET A 209 -12.20 -12.25 11.25
C MET A 209 -13.09 -12.37 10.00
N LEU A 210 -13.31 -13.58 9.49
CA LEU A 210 -14.13 -13.84 8.30
C LEU A 210 -15.51 -13.15 8.38
N LYS A 211 -16.14 -13.21 9.54
CA LYS A 211 -17.45 -12.58 9.79
C LYS A 211 -17.46 -11.05 9.57
N HIS A 212 -16.33 -10.36 9.81
CA HIS A 212 -16.21 -8.92 9.56
C HIS A 212 -16.01 -8.61 8.08
N THR A 213 -15.33 -9.48 7.34
CA THR A 213 -15.13 -9.32 5.90
C THR A 213 -16.48 -9.37 5.16
N GLU A 214 -17.38 -10.29 5.55
CA GLU A 214 -18.74 -10.35 4.99
C GLU A 214 -19.57 -9.09 5.30
N GLN A 215 -19.45 -8.54 6.51
CA GLN A 215 -20.15 -7.30 6.86
C GLN A 215 -19.62 -6.08 6.11
N TYR A 216 -18.31 -5.98 5.87
CA TYR A 216 -17.73 -4.87 5.11
C TYR A 216 -18.03 -4.98 3.61
N SER A 217 -18.08 -6.18 3.03
CA SER A 217 -18.43 -6.36 1.62
C SER A 217 -19.89 -6.02 1.29
N GLN A 218 -20.77 -5.99 2.30
CA GLN A 218 -22.17 -5.57 2.14
C GLN A 218 -22.36 -4.04 2.26
N LEU A 219 -21.33 -3.31 2.72
CA LEU A 219 -21.37 -1.85 2.93
C LEU A 219 -20.69 -1.04 1.82
N ILE A 220 -20.04 -1.72 0.86
CA ILE A 220 -19.39 -1.14 -0.31
C ILE A 220 -20.16 -1.52 -1.56
#